data_a46402fee1f6a4abd1629c52a72d12a9
#
_entry.id   a46402fee1f6a4abd1629c52a72d12a9
#
_cell.length_a   1.000
_cell.length_b   1.000
_cell.length_c   1.000
_cell.angle_alpha   90.00
_cell.angle_beta   90.00
_cell.angle_gamma   90.00
#
_symmetry.space_group_name_H-M   'P 1'
#
loop_
_entity.id
_entity.type
_entity.pdbx_description
1 polymer ?
#
loop_
_entity_poly.entity_id
_entity_poly.type
_entity_poly.pdbx_seq_one_letter_code
_entity_poly.pdbx_strand_id
1 'polypeptide(L)'
;MSTHSGSSLRRALFAICIAGLLQSPLHAQTTPSAADMVEQLKTQPPRTRSLRNLTIESSAPEAKPSLSLLIQFDFNSARVKPESQQALSNLAQALQSKELSEAKFAVEGHTDAKGRADYNLKLSQQRANAVRVFLASNGVVDARLQAVGKGATELANATDPQAAENRRVRIVNLN
;
A
#
# COMPACT_ATOMS: atom_id res chain seq x y z
N MET A 1 -5.91 78.43 45.17
CA MET A 1 -7.35 78.26 44.82
C MET A 1 -7.46 77.20 43.79
N SER A 2 -7.91 76.03 44.23
CA SER A 2 -9.13 75.32 43.77
C SER A 2 -9.11 74.97 42.32
N THR A 3 -9.38 73.77 41.80
CA THR A 3 -10.10 72.57 42.29
C THR A 3 -10.10 71.52 41.19
N HIS A 4 -10.19 70.26 41.59
CA HIS A 4 -10.90 69.11 40.96
C HIS A 4 -10.39 68.56 39.60
N SER A 5 -9.83 67.42 39.64
CA SER A 5 -10.51 66.10 39.71
C SER A 5 -11.28 65.71 38.44
N GLY A 6 -10.88 64.65 37.87
CA GLY A 6 -11.61 64.00 36.76
C GLY A 6 -10.92 62.71 36.27
N SER A 7 -10.96 61.69 37.10
CA SER A 7 -10.54 60.33 36.72
C SER A 7 -11.52 59.71 35.73
N SER A 8 -11.06 59.32 34.55
CA SER A 8 -11.82 58.46 33.63
C SER A 8 -11.06 57.15 33.38
N LEU A 9 -11.51 56.16 34.06
CA LEU A 9 -11.08 54.77 33.97
C LEU A 9 -11.52 54.19 32.59
N ARG A 10 -10.64 54.15 31.62
CA ARG A 10 -10.90 53.46 30.35
C ARG A 10 -10.54 52.00 30.50
N ARG A 11 -11.59 51.14 30.63
CA ARG A 11 -11.50 49.70 30.58
C ARG A 11 -11.08 49.30 29.15
N ALA A 12 -9.85 48.84 28.97
CA ALA A 12 -9.39 48.20 27.76
C ALA A 12 -9.89 46.75 27.82
N LEU A 13 -10.86 46.42 26.96
CA LEU A 13 -11.27 45.07 26.65
C LEU A 13 -10.17 44.44 25.78
N PHE A 14 -9.39 43.56 26.37
CA PHE A 14 -8.52 42.63 25.60
C PHE A 14 -9.38 41.55 24.95
N ALA A 15 -9.62 41.69 23.66
CA ALA A 15 -10.15 40.60 22.86
C ALA A 15 -9.05 39.59 22.58
N ILE A 16 -9.08 38.45 23.28
CA ILE A 16 -8.20 37.31 23.02
C ILE A 16 -8.75 36.63 21.78
N CYS A 17 -8.16 36.87 20.60
CA CYS A 17 -8.36 36.07 19.41
C CYS A 17 -7.64 34.73 19.61
N ILE A 18 -8.38 33.69 20.02
CA ILE A 18 -7.91 32.30 19.96
C ILE A 18 -7.93 31.92 18.48
N ALA A 19 -6.78 32.05 17.81
CA ALA A 19 -6.56 31.44 16.51
C ALA A 19 -6.47 29.92 16.70
N GLY A 20 -7.59 29.22 16.49
CA GLY A 20 -7.62 27.76 16.44
C GLY A 20 -6.79 27.27 15.26
N LEU A 21 -5.59 26.77 15.53
CA LEU A 21 -4.80 25.99 14.60
C LEU A 21 -5.57 24.71 14.32
N LEU A 22 -6.27 24.68 13.18
CA LEU A 22 -6.77 23.44 12.56
C LEU A 22 -5.56 22.61 12.15
N GLN A 23 -5.07 21.79 13.05
CA GLN A 23 -4.12 20.73 12.72
C GLN A 23 -4.89 19.69 11.94
N SER A 24 -4.79 19.72 10.61
CA SER A 24 -5.19 18.61 9.77
C SER A 24 -4.39 17.37 10.20
N PRO A 25 -5.03 16.24 10.52
CA PRO A 25 -4.29 15.04 10.83
C PRO A 25 -3.48 14.65 9.59
N LEU A 26 -2.16 14.70 9.73
CA LEU A 26 -1.25 14.09 8.77
C LEU A 26 -1.60 12.61 8.74
N HIS A 27 -2.25 12.14 7.68
CA HIS A 27 -2.50 10.71 7.49
C HIS A 27 -1.15 10.04 7.29
N ALA A 28 -0.52 9.65 8.39
CA ALA A 28 0.57 8.70 8.35
C ALA A 28 0.01 7.43 7.70
N GLN A 29 0.50 7.10 6.52
CA GLN A 29 0.17 5.82 5.88
C GLN A 29 0.71 4.73 6.80
N THR A 30 -0.18 4.15 7.60
CA THR A 30 0.19 3.05 8.48
C THR A 30 0.60 1.86 7.62
N THR A 31 1.84 1.43 7.79
CA THR A 31 2.33 0.22 7.14
C THR A 31 1.45 -0.95 7.57
N PRO A 32 0.84 -1.72 6.65
CA PRO A 32 -0.01 -2.85 7.02
C PRO A 32 0.75 -3.85 7.90
N SER A 33 0.08 -4.40 8.91
CA SER A 33 0.67 -5.44 9.76
C SER A 33 0.77 -6.77 9.02
N ALA A 34 1.61 -7.68 9.50
CA ALA A 34 1.69 -9.03 8.93
C ALA A 34 0.34 -9.77 9.00
N ALA A 35 -0.44 -9.58 10.07
CA ALA A 35 -1.77 -10.19 10.21
C ALA A 35 -2.76 -9.69 9.15
N ASP A 36 -2.80 -8.38 8.88
CA ASP A 36 -3.65 -7.81 7.84
C ASP A 36 -3.28 -8.34 6.45
N MET A 37 -1.98 -8.51 6.20
CA MET A 37 -1.47 -9.08 4.95
C MET A 37 -1.86 -10.54 4.78
N VAL A 38 -1.84 -11.34 5.85
CA VAL A 38 -2.30 -12.72 5.84
C VAL A 38 -3.78 -12.78 5.44
N GLU A 39 -4.63 -11.97 6.08
CA GLU A 39 -6.06 -11.96 5.76
C GLU A 39 -6.35 -11.59 4.29
N GLN A 40 -5.59 -10.65 3.72
CA GLN A 40 -5.76 -10.26 2.32
C GLN A 40 -5.26 -11.32 1.32
N LEU A 41 -4.27 -12.11 1.73
CA LEU A 41 -3.64 -13.12 0.86
C LEU A 41 -4.22 -14.53 1.02
N LYS A 42 -5.06 -14.76 2.05
CA LYS A 42 -5.76 -16.03 2.21
C LYS A 42 -6.73 -16.28 1.05
N THR A 43 -6.74 -17.51 0.58
CA THR A 43 -7.81 -17.97 -0.31
C THR A 43 -9.10 -18.01 0.49
N GLN A 44 -10.08 -17.20 0.11
CA GLN A 44 -11.39 -17.23 0.76
C GLN A 44 -12.17 -18.44 0.22
N PRO A 45 -12.89 -19.17 1.07
CA PRO A 45 -13.79 -20.21 0.58
C PRO A 45 -14.86 -19.58 -0.33
N PRO A 46 -15.30 -20.29 -1.37
CA PRO A 46 -16.28 -19.76 -2.32
C PRO A 46 -17.52 -19.26 -1.57
N ARG A 47 -17.92 -18.01 -1.84
CA ARG A 47 -19.11 -17.40 -1.23
C ARG A 47 -20.35 -18.01 -1.85
N THR A 48 -20.93 -19.03 -1.21
CA THR A 48 -22.24 -19.55 -1.57
C THR A 48 -23.31 -18.53 -1.17
N ARG A 49 -23.93 -17.87 -2.14
CA ARG A 49 -25.17 -17.12 -1.91
C ARG A 49 -26.33 -18.13 -1.93
N SER A 50 -26.83 -18.48 -0.74
CA SER A 50 -28.05 -19.26 -0.62
C SER A 50 -29.25 -18.34 -0.87
N LEU A 51 -29.86 -18.46 -2.03
CA LEU A 51 -31.19 -17.93 -2.31
C LEU A 51 -32.18 -19.10 -2.20
N ARG A 52 -32.81 -19.27 -1.03
CA ARG A 52 -33.95 -20.19 -0.82
C ARG A 52 -33.93 -21.46 -1.69
N ASN A 53 -33.05 -22.41 -1.34
CA ASN A 53 -32.92 -23.73 -1.97
C ASN A 53 -32.27 -23.81 -3.38
N LEU A 54 -31.71 -22.75 -3.95
CA LEU A 54 -30.83 -22.83 -5.10
C LEU A 54 -29.42 -22.43 -4.70
N THR A 55 -28.49 -23.38 -4.75
CA THR A 55 -27.04 -23.10 -4.65
C THR A 55 -26.58 -22.69 -6.03
N ILE A 56 -26.43 -21.39 -6.29
CA ILE A 56 -25.81 -20.90 -7.52
C ILE A 56 -24.33 -20.76 -7.20
N GLU A 57 -23.52 -21.67 -7.71
CA GLU A 57 -22.07 -21.44 -7.80
C GLU A 57 -21.87 -20.27 -8.76
N SER A 58 -21.29 -19.17 -8.26
CA SER A 58 -20.95 -18.02 -9.09
C SER A 58 -19.82 -18.46 -10.03
N SER A 59 -20.12 -18.65 -11.30
CA SER A 59 -19.17 -19.03 -12.36
C SER A 59 -18.29 -17.85 -12.83
N ALA A 60 -18.33 -16.70 -12.15
CA ALA A 60 -17.36 -15.63 -12.41
C ALA A 60 -16.00 -16.10 -11.90
N PRO A 61 -14.91 -16.00 -12.69
CA PRO A 61 -13.57 -16.32 -12.20
C PRO A 61 -13.28 -15.44 -10.99
N GLU A 62 -13.18 -16.07 -9.82
CA GLU A 62 -12.81 -15.36 -8.59
C GLU A 62 -11.42 -14.75 -8.78
N ALA A 63 -11.34 -13.44 -8.60
CA ALA A 63 -10.06 -12.77 -8.64
C ALA A 63 -9.16 -13.37 -7.54
N LYS A 64 -7.96 -13.82 -7.92
CA LYS A 64 -7.00 -14.39 -6.97
C LYS A 64 -6.73 -13.42 -5.84
N PRO A 65 -6.62 -13.91 -4.59
CA PRO A 65 -6.28 -13.05 -3.45
C PRO A 65 -4.99 -12.30 -3.72
N SER A 66 -4.98 -11.01 -3.50
CA SER A 66 -3.82 -10.18 -3.80
C SER A 66 -3.71 -8.99 -2.87
N LEU A 67 -2.47 -8.56 -2.64
CA LEU A 67 -2.11 -7.41 -1.83
C LEU A 67 -1.23 -6.46 -2.65
N SER A 68 -1.57 -5.18 -2.67
CA SER A 68 -0.76 -4.14 -3.32
C SER A 68 -0.02 -3.32 -2.28
N LEU A 69 1.29 -3.16 -2.46
CA LEU A 69 2.18 -2.39 -1.59
C LEU A 69 2.87 -1.28 -2.40
N LEU A 70 2.86 -0.06 -1.87
CA LEU A 70 3.61 1.07 -2.41
C LEU A 70 5.08 0.96 -1.93
N ILE A 71 5.87 0.17 -2.63
CA ILE A 71 7.29 0.01 -2.35
C ILE A 71 8.08 1.11 -3.05
N GLN A 72 8.81 1.89 -2.28
CA GLN A 72 9.66 2.94 -2.81
C GLN A 72 11.03 2.38 -3.22
N PHE A 73 11.47 2.80 -4.41
CA PHE A 73 12.79 2.49 -4.95
C PHE A 73 13.56 3.78 -5.21
N ASP A 74 14.87 3.68 -5.28
CA ASP A 74 15.69 4.78 -5.75
C ASP A 74 15.31 5.14 -7.19
N PHE A 75 15.59 6.40 -7.57
CA PHE A 75 15.31 6.87 -8.92
C PHE A 75 15.99 5.98 -9.95
N ASN A 76 15.23 5.57 -10.97
CA ASN A 76 15.71 4.72 -12.06
C ASN A 76 16.44 3.45 -11.60
N SER A 77 15.98 2.83 -10.50
CA SER A 77 16.65 1.71 -9.82
C SER A 77 15.65 0.69 -9.30
N ALA A 78 16.17 -0.51 -9.01
CA ALA A 78 15.46 -1.55 -8.27
C ALA A 78 15.93 -1.64 -6.80
N ARG A 79 16.76 -0.69 -6.33
CA ARG A 79 17.16 -0.64 -4.93
C ARG A 79 15.97 -0.18 -4.08
N VAL A 80 15.54 -1.02 -3.16
CA VAL A 80 14.48 -0.70 -2.19
C VAL A 80 14.99 0.34 -1.21
N LYS A 81 14.19 1.40 -1.00
CA LYS A 81 14.50 2.43 -0.01
C LYS A 81 14.26 1.94 1.42
N PRO A 82 14.99 2.48 2.42
CA PRO A 82 14.83 2.10 3.82
C PRO A 82 13.39 2.20 4.34
N GLU A 83 12.64 3.21 3.88
CA GLU A 83 11.25 3.45 4.29
C GLU A 83 10.30 2.31 3.93
N SER A 84 10.66 1.49 2.94
CA SER A 84 9.85 0.34 2.51
C SER A 84 10.28 -0.99 3.13
N GLN A 85 11.41 -1.02 3.85
CA GLN A 85 11.93 -2.28 4.40
C GLN A 85 11.01 -2.87 5.47
N GLN A 86 10.36 -2.02 6.29
CA GLN A 86 9.41 -2.50 7.29
C GLN A 86 8.21 -3.19 6.65
N ALA A 87 7.65 -2.61 5.59
CA ALA A 87 6.54 -3.23 4.86
C ALA A 87 6.92 -4.59 4.26
N LEU A 88 8.13 -4.70 3.70
CA LEU A 88 8.64 -5.97 3.16
C LEU A 88 8.96 -6.99 4.26
N SER A 89 9.41 -6.56 5.42
CA SER A 89 9.64 -7.44 6.58
C SER A 89 8.31 -8.00 7.11
N ASN A 90 7.27 -7.16 7.22
CA ASN A 90 5.93 -7.59 7.60
C ASN A 90 5.37 -8.59 6.57
N LEU A 91 5.61 -8.33 5.27
CA LEU A 91 5.22 -9.26 4.20
C LEU A 91 5.95 -10.60 4.33
N ALA A 92 7.26 -10.59 4.60
CA ALA A 92 8.02 -11.83 4.79
C ALA A 92 7.46 -12.66 5.97
N GLN A 93 7.10 -12.02 7.08
CA GLN A 93 6.44 -12.67 8.22
C GLN A 93 5.06 -13.23 7.83
N ALA A 94 4.26 -12.47 7.09
CA ALA A 94 2.96 -12.93 6.61
C ALA A 94 3.07 -14.18 5.73
N LEU A 95 4.01 -14.19 4.77
CA LEU A 95 4.21 -15.32 3.86
C LEU A 95 4.78 -16.58 4.55
N GLN A 96 5.36 -16.43 5.74
CA GLN A 96 5.85 -17.54 6.58
C GLN A 96 4.79 -18.02 7.59
N SER A 97 3.65 -17.36 7.69
CA SER A 97 2.58 -17.80 8.57
C SER A 97 2.08 -19.19 8.21
N LYS A 98 1.50 -19.89 9.18
CA LYS A 98 0.96 -21.24 8.98
C LYS A 98 -0.09 -21.29 7.86
N GLU A 99 -0.90 -20.24 7.79
CA GLU A 99 -2.01 -20.10 6.84
C GLU A 99 -1.55 -19.98 5.39
N LEU A 100 -0.35 -19.43 5.18
CA LEU A 100 0.19 -19.19 3.84
C LEU A 100 1.43 -20.05 3.51
N SER A 101 1.86 -20.94 4.41
CA SER A 101 3.11 -21.70 4.30
C SER A 101 3.22 -22.53 3.01
N GLU A 102 2.12 -23.08 2.53
CA GLU A 102 2.06 -23.93 1.32
C GLU A 102 1.74 -23.15 0.04
N ALA A 103 1.34 -21.88 0.16
CA ALA A 103 0.94 -21.09 -0.98
C ALA A 103 2.14 -20.61 -1.80
N LYS A 104 1.94 -20.49 -3.12
CA LYS A 104 2.88 -19.86 -4.07
C LYS A 104 2.41 -18.47 -4.41
N PHE A 105 3.34 -17.58 -4.68
CA PHE A 105 3.03 -16.17 -4.91
C PHE A 105 3.72 -15.63 -6.15
N ALA A 106 2.98 -14.83 -6.94
CA ALA A 106 3.59 -13.94 -7.90
C ALA A 106 3.90 -12.60 -7.22
N VAL A 107 5.13 -12.13 -7.38
CA VAL A 107 5.59 -10.79 -7.01
C VAL A 107 5.58 -9.97 -8.29
N GLU A 108 4.54 -9.16 -8.47
CA GLU A 108 4.33 -8.37 -9.68
C GLU A 108 4.81 -6.94 -9.47
N GLY A 109 5.76 -6.50 -10.31
CA GLY A 109 6.21 -5.11 -10.34
C GLY A 109 5.41 -4.30 -11.36
N HIS A 110 4.93 -3.12 -10.96
CA HIS A 110 4.20 -2.20 -11.82
C HIS A 110 4.89 -0.84 -11.88
N THR A 111 4.74 -0.15 -13.01
CA THR A 111 5.16 1.24 -13.21
C THR A 111 3.94 2.11 -13.54
N ASP A 112 4.11 3.41 -13.47
CA ASP A 112 3.22 4.34 -14.17
C ASP A 112 3.47 4.28 -15.70
N ALA A 113 2.62 4.98 -16.46
CA ALA A 113 2.70 5.01 -17.92
C ALA A 113 3.72 6.02 -18.47
N LYS A 114 4.53 6.66 -17.61
CA LYS A 114 5.55 7.61 -18.04
C LYS A 114 6.75 6.89 -18.65
N GLY A 115 7.16 7.30 -19.84
CA GLY A 115 8.33 6.74 -20.53
C GLY A 115 7.97 5.60 -21.49
N ARG A 116 9.00 4.86 -21.93
CA ARG A 116 8.86 3.80 -22.93
C ARG A 116 8.37 2.51 -22.29
N ALA A 117 7.46 1.80 -22.97
CA ALA A 117 6.86 0.56 -22.46
C ALA A 117 7.88 -0.56 -22.23
N ASP A 118 8.84 -0.74 -23.15
CA ASP A 118 9.91 -1.74 -23.04
C ASP A 118 10.83 -1.48 -21.83
N TYR A 119 11.14 -0.21 -21.59
CA TYR A 119 11.92 0.21 -20.42
C TYR A 119 11.13 -0.05 -19.12
N ASN A 120 9.86 0.34 -19.06
CA ASN A 120 9.00 0.12 -17.91
C ASN A 120 8.82 -1.36 -17.59
N LEU A 121 8.66 -2.20 -18.61
CA LEU A 121 8.59 -3.64 -18.44
C LEU A 121 9.88 -4.20 -17.81
N LYS A 122 11.05 -3.81 -18.33
CA LYS A 122 12.34 -4.23 -17.76
C LYS A 122 12.55 -3.73 -16.34
N LEU A 123 12.24 -2.46 -16.07
CA LEU A 123 12.40 -1.88 -14.73
C LEU A 123 11.46 -2.56 -13.71
N SER A 124 10.21 -2.82 -14.10
CA SER A 124 9.24 -3.52 -13.25
C SER A 124 9.68 -4.94 -12.93
N GLN A 125 10.26 -5.66 -13.90
CA GLN A 125 10.83 -6.99 -13.68
C GLN A 125 12.01 -6.96 -12.70
N GLN A 126 12.90 -5.98 -12.83
CA GLN A 126 14.03 -5.80 -11.91
C GLN A 126 13.56 -5.51 -10.48
N ARG A 127 12.51 -4.66 -10.31
CA ARG A 127 11.92 -4.34 -9.02
C ARG A 127 11.22 -5.54 -8.38
N ALA A 128 10.45 -6.29 -9.17
CA ALA A 128 9.84 -7.54 -8.71
C ALA A 128 10.90 -8.54 -8.23
N ASN A 129 11.98 -8.69 -8.97
CA ASN A 129 13.07 -9.56 -8.57
C ASN A 129 13.80 -9.09 -7.31
N ALA A 130 14.02 -7.77 -7.14
CA ALA A 130 14.62 -7.22 -5.91
C ALA A 130 13.75 -7.52 -4.67
N VAL A 131 12.42 -7.40 -4.79
CA VAL A 131 11.50 -7.77 -3.72
C VAL A 131 11.53 -9.28 -3.46
N ARG A 132 11.53 -10.13 -4.50
CA ARG A 132 11.69 -11.59 -4.34
C ARG A 132 12.95 -11.94 -3.56
N VAL A 133 14.09 -11.37 -3.95
CA VAL A 133 15.37 -11.58 -3.27
C VAL A 133 15.32 -11.12 -1.81
N PHE A 134 14.69 -9.97 -1.53
CA PHE A 134 14.51 -9.50 -0.16
C PHE A 134 13.68 -10.49 0.67
N LEU A 135 12.56 -10.96 0.15
CA LEU A 135 11.70 -11.94 0.84
C LEU A 135 12.43 -13.26 1.10
N ALA A 136 13.17 -13.76 0.11
CA ALA A 136 13.97 -14.97 0.26
C ALA A 136 15.07 -14.82 1.33
N SER A 137 15.76 -13.67 1.35
CA SER A 137 16.76 -13.35 2.38
C SER A 137 16.17 -13.22 3.79
N ASN A 138 14.85 -13.00 3.89
CA ASN A 138 14.12 -12.92 5.15
C ASN A 138 13.32 -14.20 5.47
N GLY A 139 13.72 -15.35 4.90
CA GLY A 139 13.24 -16.67 5.30
C GLY A 139 12.07 -17.22 4.49
N VAL A 140 11.56 -16.51 3.48
CA VAL A 140 10.55 -17.08 2.57
C VAL A 140 11.22 -18.02 1.57
N VAL A 141 10.71 -19.25 1.42
CA VAL A 141 11.25 -20.24 0.49
C VAL A 141 11.18 -19.70 -0.95
N ASP A 142 12.32 -19.55 -1.61
CA ASP A 142 12.43 -18.92 -2.93
C ASP A 142 11.59 -19.62 -4.00
N ALA A 143 11.48 -20.94 -3.96
CA ALA A 143 10.65 -21.73 -4.88
C ALA A 143 9.16 -21.42 -4.83
N ARG A 144 8.69 -20.72 -3.81
CA ARG A 144 7.32 -20.23 -3.65
C ARG A 144 7.09 -18.86 -4.30
N LEU A 145 8.15 -18.19 -4.77
CA LEU A 145 8.11 -16.81 -5.24
C LEU A 145 8.44 -16.72 -6.74
N GLN A 146 7.53 -16.14 -7.51
CA GLN A 146 7.74 -15.87 -8.94
C GLN A 146 7.74 -14.35 -9.17
N ALA A 147 8.88 -13.79 -9.61
CA ALA A 147 8.95 -12.38 -9.96
C ALA A 147 8.44 -12.12 -11.38
N VAL A 148 7.52 -11.17 -11.54
CA VAL A 148 6.89 -10.83 -12.83
C VAL A 148 6.88 -9.32 -13.01
N GLY A 149 7.45 -8.82 -14.12
CA GLY A 149 7.31 -7.42 -14.52
C GLY A 149 6.03 -7.22 -15.33
N LYS A 150 5.21 -6.27 -14.92
CA LYS A 150 3.97 -5.88 -15.62
C LYS A 150 4.12 -4.53 -16.34
N GLY A 151 5.16 -3.76 -16.05
CA GLY A 151 5.28 -2.41 -16.58
C GLY A 151 4.04 -1.57 -16.27
N ALA A 152 3.51 -0.88 -17.26
CA ALA A 152 2.30 -0.07 -17.18
C ALA A 152 1.05 -0.76 -17.76
N THR A 153 1.04 -2.09 -17.95
CA THR A 153 -0.07 -2.79 -18.60
C THR A 153 -1.31 -2.92 -17.71
N GLU A 154 -1.13 -2.91 -16.40
CA GLU A 154 -2.21 -3.04 -15.41
C GLU A 154 -2.12 -1.89 -14.40
N LEU A 155 -2.70 -0.73 -14.76
CA LEU A 155 -2.71 0.46 -13.90
C LEU A 155 -3.71 0.27 -12.76
N ALA A 156 -3.33 0.72 -11.54
CA ALA A 156 -4.25 0.81 -10.41
C ALA A 156 -5.21 1.99 -10.59
N ASN A 157 -4.69 3.09 -11.14
CA ASN A 157 -5.45 4.26 -11.52
C ASN A 157 -5.35 4.46 -13.03
N ALA A 158 -6.38 4.02 -13.75
CA ALA A 158 -6.46 4.18 -15.20
C ALA A 158 -6.88 5.60 -15.64
N THR A 159 -7.50 6.37 -14.72
CA THR A 159 -7.91 7.76 -15.00
C THR A 159 -6.73 8.73 -14.92
N ASP A 160 -5.72 8.41 -14.09
CA ASP A 160 -4.42 9.08 -14.09
C ASP A 160 -3.30 8.06 -14.30
N PRO A 161 -2.91 7.77 -15.53
CA PRO A 161 -1.88 6.77 -15.85
C PRO A 161 -0.50 7.09 -15.27
N GLN A 162 -0.23 8.35 -14.88
CA GLN A 162 1.04 8.77 -14.28
C GLN A 162 0.99 8.85 -12.75
N ALA A 163 -0.14 8.54 -12.14
CA ALA A 163 -0.30 8.57 -10.69
C ALA A 163 0.73 7.70 -9.95
N ALA A 164 1.12 8.17 -8.76
CA ALA A 164 2.13 7.48 -7.93
C ALA A 164 1.69 6.07 -7.50
N GLU A 165 0.40 5.85 -7.32
CA GLU A 165 -0.19 4.56 -6.93
C GLU A 165 -0.05 3.46 -8.00
N ASN A 166 0.23 3.84 -9.27
CA ASN A 166 0.57 2.90 -10.31
C ASN A 166 1.96 2.27 -10.09
N ARG A 167 2.87 2.97 -9.42
CA ARG A 167 4.21 2.48 -9.05
C ARG A 167 4.14 1.64 -7.79
N ARG A 168 3.74 0.37 -7.92
CA ARG A 168 3.49 -0.54 -6.80
C ARG A 168 4.12 -1.92 -7.03
N VAL A 169 4.19 -2.69 -5.99
CA VAL A 169 4.39 -4.14 -6.04
C VAL A 169 3.11 -4.82 -5.59
N ARG A 170 2.62 -5.75 -6.39
CA ARG A 170 1.44 -6.57 -6.08
C ARG A 170 1.87 -8.00 -5.81
N ILE A 171 1.39 -8.55 -4.71
CA ILE A 171 1.58 -9.94 -4.35
C ILE A 171 0.28 -10.67 -4.66
N VAL A 172 0.35 -11.71 -5.46
CA VAL A 172 -0.82 -12.50 -5.88
C VAL A 172 -0.65 -13.93 -5.40
N ASN A 173 -1.60 -14.45 -4.65
CA ASN A 173 -1.64 -15.86 -4.30
C ASN A 173 -2.01 -16.67 -5.54
N LEU A 174 -1.22 -17.69 -5.87
CA LEU A 174 -1.39 -18.48 -7.09
C LEU A 174 -2.20 -19.76 -6.87
N ASN A 175 -2.53 -20.10 -5.63
CA ASN A 175 -3.32 -21.29 -5.27
C ASN A 175 -4.81 -21.02 -5.38
#